data_35b4b96bfc656a5548cca067807e20f4
#
_entry.id   35b4b96bfc656a5548cca067807e20f4
#
_cell.length_a   1.000
_cell.length_b   1.000
_cell.length_c   1.000
_cell.angle_alpha   90.00
_cell.angle_beta   90.00
_cell.angle_gamma   90.00
#
_symmetry.space_group_name_H-M   'P 1'
#
loop_
_entity.id
_entity.type
_entity.pdbx_description
1 polymer ?
#
loop_
_entity_poly.entity_id
_entity_poly.type
_entity_poly.pdbx_seq_one_letter_code
_entity_poly.pdbx_strand_id
1 'polypeptide(L)'
;MRTVVALAGLLLALAAQAQQFPSKPVTLIVPWPAGGSTDIYFRKLGEITARHLGQPLVIENRPGGSGMNGPATMAKTARPDGYTISQLAISAYRMPYMQKVDWDPINDFTYIIGLAGYTFGIVVRADSPFKTFQDLLAYARANPGKLSYATPGTGTSLHIAMEEIAAKAGVQFLHVPFKGYADGATALMGGHVMVQVDSTGWARQVDQGAQRLLATLGDKRTRWNAPTVKELGVDTVSNSPFGLVGPKGMPKDVVKVLHDAFKKSLDDPEYLKVLAQLDQPAWYMSSEDYARWAVEMFKAERANIERVGLLLK
;
A
#
# COMPACT_ATOMS: atom_id res chain seq x y z
N MET A 1 15.79 -57.84 -22.10
CA MET A 1 15.88 -56.46 -22.59
C MET A 1 14.55 -55.73 -22.66
N ARG A 2 13.44 -56.32 -23.08
CA ARG A 2 12.12 -55.64 -23.16
C ARG A 2 11.50 -55.20 -21.80
N THR A 3 11.72 -55.95 -20.75
CA THR A 3 11.21 -55.67 -19.39
C THR A 3 11.95 -54.51 -18.69
N VAL A 4 13.24 -54.31 -18.94
CA VAL A 4 14.04 -53.23 -18.36
C VAL A 4 13.69 -51.88 -19.00
N VAL A 5 13.36 -51.85 -20.29
CA VAL A 5 12.94 -50.64 -21.01
C VAL A 5 11.55 -50.18 -20.54
N ALA A 6 10.65 -51.11 -20.23
CA ALA A 6 9.32 -50.79 -19.70
C ALA A 6 9.38 -50.19 -18.29
N LEU A 7 10.27 -50.68 -17.41
CA LEU A 7 10.46 -50.14 -16.07
C LEU A 7 11.10 -48.74 -16.08
N ALA A 8 12.06 -48.51 -16.99
CA ALA A 8 12.67 -47.17 -17.15
C ALA A 8 11.67 -46.14 -17.69
N GLY A 9 10.77 -46.54 -18.58
CA GLY A 9 9.69 -45.69 -19.09
C GLY A 9 8.66 -45.31 -17.99
N LEU A 10 8.35 -46.23 -17.08
CA LEU A 10 7.42 -45.97 -15.97
C LEU A 10 8.03 -45.05 -14.91
N LEU A 11 9.33 -45.17 -14.65
CA LEU A 11 10.07 -44.27 -13.72
C LEU A 11 10.22 -42.86 -14.26
N LEU A 12 10.38 -42.71 -15.58
CA LEU A 12 10.40 -41.39 -16.23
C LEU A 12 9.00 -40.73 -16.28
N ALA A 13 7.94 -41.50 -16.38
CA ALA A 13 6.56 -40.98 -16.33
C ALA A 13 6.14 -40.51 -14.92
N LEU A 14 6.68 -41.13 -13.87
CA LEU A 14 6.48 -40.71 -12.48
C LEU A 14 7.27 -39.44 -12.11
N ALA A 15 8.38 -39.18 -12.78
CA ALA A 15 9.17 -37.96 -12.57
C ALA A 15 8.59 -36.71 -13.26
N ALA A 16 7.63 -36.89 -14.17
CA ALA A 16 7.03 -35.83 -14.98
C ALA A 16 5.72 -35.23 -14.37
N GLN A 17 5.34 -35.61 -13.16
CA GLN A 17 4.37 -34.78 -12.40
C GLN A 17 5.10 -33.55 -11.90
N ALA A 18 5.34 -32.61 -12.82
CA ALA A 18 5.69 -31.23 -12.42
C ALA A 18 4.70 -30.81 -11.35
N GLN A 19 5.20 -30.64 -10.14
CA GLN A 19 4.37 -30.32 -8.97
C GLN A 19 3.60 -29.05 -9.30
N GLN A 20 2.29 -29.19 -9.53
CA GLN A 20 1.44 -28.10 -9.99
C GLN A 20 1.48 -26.97 -8.95
N PHE A 21 1.88 -25.77 -9.39
CA PHE A 21 1.88 -24.60 -8.54
C PHE A 21 0.45 -24.15 -8.24
N PRO A 22 0.14 -23.81 -6.95
CA PRO A 22 0.93 -23.99 -5.76
C PRO A 22 0.70 -25.36 -5.09
N SER A 23 1.76 -25.98 -4.57
CA SER A 23 1.69 -27.23 -3.81
C SER A 23 1.89 -27.05 -2.29
N LYS A 24 2.13 -25.81 -1.85
CA LYS A 24 2.35 -25.41 -0.45
C LYS A 24 1.86 -23.98 -0.25
N PRO A 25 1.71 -23.52 1.02
CA PRO A 25 1.30 -22.15 1.30
C PRO A 25 2.14 -21.08 0.61
N VAL A 26 1.50 -20.00 0.16
CA VAL A 26 2.13 -18.83 -0.41
C VAL A 26 2.23 -17.73 0.65
N THR A 27 3.40 -17.14 0.84
CA THR A 27 3.60 -16.00 1.74
C THR A 27 3.33 -14.69 1.00
N LEU A 28 2.43 -13.88 1.55
CA LEU A 28 2.16 -12.52 1.10
C LEU A 28 2.72 -11.51 2.11
N ILE A 29 3.77 -10.81 1.71
CA ILE A 29 4.37 -9.75 2.52
C ILE A 29 3.51 -8.49 2.43
N VAL A 30 3.05 -8.03 3.59
CA VAL A 30 2.40 -6.73 3.79
C VAL A 30 3.43 -5.78 4.39
N PRO A 31 3.86 -4.71 3.69
CA PRO A 31 4.97 -3.86 4.12
C PRO A 31 4.56 -2.79 5.15
N TRP A 32 3.49 -3.05 5.91
CA TRP A 32 2.91 -2.19 6.92
C TRP A 32 2.63 -2.97 8.22
N PRO A 33 2.58 -2.30 9.39
CA PRO A 33 2.24 -2.94 10.65
C PRO A 33 0.85 -3.58 10.62
N ALA A 34 0.67 -4.61 11.43
CA ALA A 34 -0.62 -5.22 11.66
C ALA A 34 -1.65 -4.22 12.21
N GLY A 35 -2.92 -4.40 11.90
CA GLY A 35 -4.04 -3.56 12.35
C GLY A 35 -4.27 -2.29 11.53
N GLY A 36 -3.42 -1.96 10.57
CA GLY A 36 -3.69 -0.90 9.58
C GLY A 36 -4.66 -1.37 8.47
N SER A 37 -5.15 -0.42 7.66
CA SER A 37 -6.11 -0.73 6.58
C SER A 37 -5.58 -1.77 5.59
N THR A 38 -4.29 -1.73 5.27
CA THR A 38 -3.64 -2.70 4.36
C THR A 38 -3.61 -4.11 4.95
N ASP A 39 -3.33 -4.24 6.23
CA ASP A 39 -3.33 -5.54 6.92
C ASP A 39 -4.74 -6.14 6.95
N ILE A 40 -5.74 -5.34 7.33
CA ILE A 40 -7.16 -5.74 7.31
C ILE A 40 -7.58 -6.19 5.91
N TYR A 41 -7.24 -5.40 4.90
CA TYR A 41 -7.50 -5.67 3.48
C TYR A 41 -6.91 -7.01 3.05
N PHE A 42 -5.60 -7.22 3.25
CA PHE A 42 -4.92 -8.43 2.75
C PHE A 42 -5.25 -9.68 3.56
N ARG A 43 -5.59 -9.59 4.85
CA ARG A 43 -6.07 -10.76 5.60
C ARG A 43 -7.39 -11.27 5.04
N LYS A 44 -8.33 -10.38 4.74
CA LYS A 44 -9.60 -10.79 4.13
C LYS A 44 -9.42 -11.25 2.69
N LEU A 45 -8.72 -10.49 1.86
CA LEU A 45 -8.45 -10.90 0.47
C LEU A 45 -7.69 -12.22 0.42
N GLY A 46 -6.71 -12.43 1.32
CA GLY A 46 -5.94 -13.66 1.39
C GLY A 46 -6.76 -14.89 1.76
N GLU A 47 -7.70 -14.74 2.71
CA GLU A 47 -8.66 -15.79 3.08
C GLU A 47 -9.52 -16.21 1.87
N ILE A 48 -10.03 -15.23 1.11
CA ILE A 48 -10.86 -15.49 -0.08
C ILE A 48 -10.02 -16.11 -1.19
N THR A 49 -8.83 -15.54 -1.46
CA THR A 49 -7.94 -16.00 -2.52
C THR A 49 -7.46 -17.43 -2.28
N ALA A 50 -7.25 -17.84 -1.03
CA ALA A 50 -6.86 -19.20 -0.68
C ALA A 50 -7.85 -20.25 -1.19
N ARG A 51 -9.15 -19.93 -1.25
CA ARG A 51 -10.20 -20.82 -1.79
C ARG A 51 -10.01 -21.06 -3.30
N HIS A 52 -9.55 -20.03 -4.04
CA HIS A 52 -9.30 -20.12 -5.49
C HIS A 52 -7.92 -20.67 -5.83
N LEU A 53 -6.95 -20.46 -4.94
CA LEU A 53 -5.56 -20.90 -5.10
C LEU A 53 -5.37 -22.36 -4.71
N GLY A 54 -6.26 -22.90 -3.86
CA GLY A 54 -6.15 -24.28 -3.33
C GLY A 54 -5.06 -24.45 -2.27
N GLN A 55 -4.41 -23.36 -1.86
CA GLN A 55 -3.38 -23.34 -0.81
C GLN A 55 -3.57 -22.09 0.07
N PRO A 56 -3.20 -22.14 1.36
CA PRO A 56 -3.26 -20.99 2.24
C PRO A 56 -2.39 -19.82 1.75
N LEU A 57 -2.89 -18.59 1.93
CA LEU A 57 -2.10 -17.37 1.85
C LEU A 57 -1.70 -16.95 3.28
N VAL A 58 -0.42 -16.95 3.57
CA VAL A 58 0.15 -16.55 4.87
C VAL A 58 0.52 -15.08 4.81
N ILE A 59 -0.18 -14.26 5.57
CA ILE A 59 0.10 -12.81 5.64
C ILE A 59 1.26 -12.56 6.61
N GLU A 60 2.31 -11.94 6.11
CA GLU A 60 3.49 -11.57 6.89
C GLU A 60 3.71 -10.06 6.88
N ASN A 61 3.61 -9.40 8.03
CA ASN A 61 3.85 -7.96 8.14
C ASN A 61 5.36 -7.69 8.25
N ARG A 62 5.94 -6.97 7.27
CA ARG A 62 7.35 -6.52 7.25
C ARG A 62 7.44 -5.01 7.04
N PRO A 63 7.13 -4.20 8.08
CA PRO A 63 7.05 -2.75 7.97
C PRO A 63 8.40 -2.06 7.90
N GLY A 64 8.36 -0.76 7.53
CA GLY A 64 9.51 0.14 7.51
C GLY A 64 9.99 0.51 6.12
N GLY A 65 10.92 1.48 6.05
CA GLY A 65 11.42 2.01 4.78
C GLY A 65 10.31 2.59 3.90
N SER A 66 9.30 3.25 4.51
CA SER A 66 8.14 3.78 3.80
C SER A 66 7.40 2.71 2.96
N GLY A 67 7.32 1.49 3.48
CA GLY A 67 6.72 0.33 2.82
C GLY A 67 7.64 -0.43 1.88
N MET A 68 8.96 -0.20 1.94
CA MET A 68 9.90 -0.87 1.03
C MET A 68 10.78 -1.95 1.67
N ASN A 69 10.88 -2.04 3.00
CA ASN A 69 11.73 -3.06 3.64
C ASN A 69 11.34 -4.49 3.23
N GLY A 70 10.05 -4.81 3.25
CA GLY A 70 9.55 -6.13 2.85
C GLY A 70 9.78 -6.43 1.37
N PRO A 71 9.24 -5.62 0.43
CA PRO A 71 9.40 -5.82 -1.01
C PRO A 71 10.88 -5.84 -1.46
N ALA A 72 11.71 -4.91 -0.99
CA ALA A 72 13.12 -4.86 -1.36
C ALA A 72 13.90 -6.08 -0.88
N THR A 73 13.62 -6.55 0.35
CA THR A 73 14.22 -7.78 0.85
C THR A 73 13.77 -8.99 0.02
N MET A 74 12.46 -9.08 -0.30
CA MET A 74 11.93 -10.14 -1.15
C MET A 74 12.62 -10.17 -2.52
N ALA A 75 12.75 -9.02 -3.18
CA ALA A 75 13.38 -8.91 -4.50
C ALA A 75 14.80 -9.50 -4.53
N LYS A 76 15.54 -9.38 -3.42
CA LYS A 76 16.93 -9.86 -3.30
C LYS A 76 17.07 -11.30 -2.85
N THR A 77 16.14 -11.78 -2.03
CA THR A 77 16.35 -13.04 -1.30
C THR A 77 15.38 -14.14 -1.66
N ALA A 78 14.21 -13.81 -2.19
CA ALA A 78 13.21 -14.82 -2.53
C ALA A 78 13.46 -15.43 -3.90
N ARG A 79 13.11 -16.71 -4.05
CA ARG A 79 13.12 -17.40 -5.33
C ARG A 79 11.97 -16.91 -6.20
N PRO A 80 12.12 -16.79 -7.52
CA PRO A 80 11.05 -16.38 -8.42
C PRO A 80 10.06 -17.53 -8.72
N ASP A 81 9.68 -18.29 -7.70
CA ASP A 81 8.86 -19.50 -7.81
C ASP A 81 7.38 -19.27 -7.41
N GLY A 82 7.02 -18.04 -7.06
CA GLY A 82 5.65 -17.64 -6.69
C GLY A 82 5.26 -17.89 -5.24
N TYR A 83 6.09 -18.51 -4.43
CA TYR A 83 5.76 -18.80 -3.03
C TYR A 83 6.03 -17.64 -2.07
N THR A 84 6.66 -16.58 -2.54
CA THR A 84 6.79 -15.32 -1.80
C THR A 84 6.45 -14.16 -2.73
N ILE A 85 5.37 -13.45 -2.40
CA ILE A 85 4.90 -12.27 -3.11
C ILE A 85 4.74 -11.11 -2.12
N SER A 86 4.63 -9.91 -2.61
CA SER A 86 4.51 -8.71 -1.76
C SER A 86 3.54 -7.69 -2.33
N GLN A 87 2.87 -6.97 -1.45
CA GLN A 87 2.28 -5.69 -1.85
C GLN A 87 3.40 -4.71 -2.20
N LEU A 88 3.20 -3.94 -3.28
CA LEU A 88 4.07 -2.84 -3.65
C LEU A 88 3.34 -1.52 -3.48
N ALA A 89 3.91 -0.65 -2.64
CA ALA A 89 3.39 0.70 -2.41
C ALA A 89 3.95 1.68 -3.45
N ILE A 90 3.23 2.77 -3.72
CA ILE A 90 3.65 3.80 -4.68
C ILE A 90 4.99 4.47 -4.29
N SER A 91 5.37 4.44 -3.02
CA SER A 91 6.69 4.89 -2.54
C SER A 91 7.86 4.18 -3.25
N ALA A 92 7.65 2.96 -3.79
CA ALA A 92 8.63 2.27 -4.61
C ALA A 92 9.10 3.10 -5.82
N TYR A 93 8.21 3.90 -6.41
CA TYR A 93 8.52 4.72 -7.59
C TYR A 93 9.12 6.08 -7.23
N ARG A 94 9.11 6.47 -5.95
CA ARG A 94 9.60 7.77 -5.43
C ARG A 94 10.97 7.67 -4.79
N MET A 95 11.18 6.63 -3.99
CA MET A 95 12.40 6.48 -3.18
C MET A 95 13.70 6.58 -3.98
N PRO A 96 13.82 6.01 -5.22
CA PRO A 96 15.04 6.16 -6.01
C PRO A 96 15.40 7.61 -6.37
N TYR A 97 14.41 8.51 -6.40
CA TYR A 97 14.63 9.93 -6.64
C TYR A 97 14.95 10.73 -5.38
N MET A 98 14.66 10.16 -4.20
CA MET A 98 14.81 10.84 -2.90
C MET A 98 16.07 10.44 -2.17
N GLN A 99 16.55 9.22 -2.39
CA GLN A 99 17.72 8.67 -1.72
C GLN A 99 18.34 7.54 -2.53
N LYS A 100 19.60 7.23 -2.23
CA LYS A 100 20.26 6.07 -2.82
C LYS A 100 19.59 4.79 -2.31
N VAL A 101 19.12 3.96 -3.23
CA VAL A 101 18.54 2.64 -2.97
C VAL A 101 19.33 1.58 -3.74
N ASP A 102 19.22 0.33 -3.33
CA ASP A 102 19.91 -0.82 -3.90
C ASP A 102 18.95 -1.80 -4.59
N TRP A 103 17.82 -1.27 -5.08
CA TRP A 103 16.77 -1.96 -5.83
C TRP A 103 16.18 -1.02 -6.89
N ASP A 104 15.61 -1.61 -7.96
CA ASP A 104 14.98 -0.91 -9.07
C ASP A 104 13.48 -1.30 -9.12
N PRO A 105 12.54 -0.33 -9.04
CA PRO A 105 11.12 -0.65 -9.04
C PRO A 105 10.66 -1.36 -10.32
N ILE A 106 11.32 -1.12 -11.44
CA ILE A 106 10.90 -1.66 -12.74
C ILE A 106 11.60 -2.99 -13.05
N ASN A 107 12.87 -3.13 -12.68
CA ASN A 107 13.70 -4.25 -13.12
C ASN A 107 13.85 -5.37 -12.09
N ASP A 108 13.53 -5.16 -10.80
CA ASP A 108 13.73 -6.15 -9.75
C ASP A 108 12.44 -6.87 -9.34
N PHE A 109 11.30 -6.51 -9.94
CA PHE A 109 10.02 -7.11 -9.63
C PHE A 109 9.33 -7.72 -10.86
N THR A 110 8.54 -8.77 -10.62
CA THR A 110 7.53 -9.29 -11.55
C THR A 110 6.16 -8.80 -11.09
N TYR A 111 5.47 -8.03 -11.92
CA TYR A 111 4.15 -7.48 -11.62
C TYR A 111 3.06 -8.55 -11.80
N ILE A 112 2.19 -8.73 -10.80
CA ILE A 112 1.20 -9.81 -10.79
C ILE A 112 -0.20 -9.25 -11.07
N ILE A 113 -0.66 -8.25 -10.29
CA ILE A 113 -2.01 -7.70 -10.39
C ILE A 113 -2.08 -6.34 -9.67
N GLY A 114 -2.76 -5.36 -10.27
CA GLY A 114 -3.26 -4.18 -9.58
C GLY A 114 -4.56 -4.49 -8.87
N LEU A 115 -4.77 -4.00 -7.65
CA LEU A 115 -5.88 -4.44 -6.79
C LEU A 115 -6.84 -3.32 -6.39
N ALA A 116 -6.34 -2.31 -5.68
CA ALA A 116 -7.15 -1.25 -5.08
C ALA A 116 -6.33 0.03 -4.91
N GLY A 117 -7.00 1.11 -4.54
CA GLY A 117 -6.38 2.36 -4.09
C GLY A 117 -6.63 2.59 -2.60
N TYR A 118 -5.95 3.59 -2.06
CA TYR A 118 -6.18 4.03 -0.70
C TYR A 118 -7.11 5.25 -0.66
N THR A 119 -7.93 5.29 0.38
CA THR A 119 -8.58 6.52 0.83
C THR A 119 -7.79 7.08 2.01
N PHE A 120 -7.42 8.34 1.94
CA PHE A 120 -6.61 9.00 2.93
C PHE A 120 -7.39 10.05 3.69
N GLY A 121 -7.10 10.22 4.99
CA GLY A 121 -7.73 11.21 5.85
C GLY A 121 -6.75 11.88 6.78
N ILE A 122 -7.10 13.10 7.15
CA ILE A 122 -6.43 13.94 8.16
C ILE A 122 -7.26 13.83 9.43
N VAL A 123 -6.74 13.15 10.45
CA VAL A 123 -7.44 12.89 11.69
C VAL A 123 -6.73 13.51 12.89
N VAL A 124 -7.51 13.87 13.88
CA VAL A 124 -7.05 14.37 15.17
C VAL A 124 -7.77 13.63 16.30
N ARG A 125 -7.31 13.76 17.53
CA ARG A 125 -8.05 13.29 18.70
C ARG A 125 -9.40 13.99 18.79
N ALA A 126 -10.41 13.32 19.32
CA ALA A 126 -11.74 13.90 19.47
C ALA A 126 -11.77 15.14 20.38
N ASP A 127 -10.90 15.18 21.39
CA ASP A 127 -10.73 16.30 22.34
C ASP A 127 -9.79 17.39 21.82
N SER A 128 -9.19 17.22 20.64
CA SER A 128 -8.34 18.24 20.01
C SER A 128 -9.05 19.59 19.88
N PRO A 129 -8.33 20.72 20.01
CA PRO A 129 -8.88 22.05 19.73
C PRO A 129 -9.28 22.22 18.27
N PHE A 130 -8.69 21.43 17.34
CA PHE A 130 -9.02 21.48 15.92
C PHE A 130 -10.36 20.78 15.66
N LYS A 131 -11.37 21.55 15.27
CA LYS A 131 -12.71 21.05 14.91
C LYS A 131 -12.89 20.94 13.41
N THR A 132 -12.14 21.74 12.66
CA THR A 132 -12.14 21.83 11.20
C THR A 132 -10.71 21.81 10.64
N PHE A 133 -10.58 21.57 9.35
CA PHE A 133 -9.30 21.69 8.65
C PHE A 133 -8.79 23.14 8.65
N GLN A 134 -9.69 24.13 8.62
CA GLN A 134 -9.34 25.55 8.70
C GLN A 134 -8.73 25.93 10.05
N ASP A 135 -9.19 25.33 11.16
CA ASP A 135 -8.57 25.53 12.47
C ASP A 135 -7.12 25.06 12.47
N LEU A 136 -6.88 23.92 11.83
CA LEU A 136 -5.53 23.36 11.67
C LEU A 136 -4.63 24.31 10.88
N LEU A 137 -5.10 24.83 9.75
CA LEU A 137 -4.35 25.81 8.94
C LEU A 137 -4.12 27.12 9.68
N ALA A 138 -5.13 27.61 10.43
CA ALA A 138 -5.00 28.83 11.23
C ALA A 138 -3.93 28.67 12.32
N TYR A 139 -3.93 27.54 13.02
CA TYR A 139 -2.89 27.23 14.00
C TYR A 139 -1.49 27.19 13.35
N ALA A 140 -1.34 26.53 12.21
CA ALA A 140 -0.06 26.42 11.51
C ALA A 140 0.47 27.78 11.04
N ARG A 141 -0.42 28.69 10.61
CA ARG A 141 -0.04 30.08 10.26
C ARG A 141 0.47 30.86 11.47
N ALA A 142 -0.22 30.73 12.60
CA ALA A 142 0.17 31.39 13.85
C ALA A 142 1.42 30.78 14.51
N ASN A 143 1.74 29.52 14.19
CA ASN A 143 2.81 28.74 14.81
C ASN A 143 3.62 27.95 13.75
N PRO A 144 4.41 28.63 12.89
CA PRO A 144 5.17 27.97 11.82
C PRO A 144 6.06 26.84 12.36
N GLY A 145 5.97 25.66 11.75
CA GLY A 145 6.76 24.49 12.11
C GLY A 145 6.40 23.85 13.48
N LYS A 146 5.29 24.25 14.12
CA LYS A 146 4.88 23.66 15.42
C LYS A 146 3.77 22.62 15.30
N LEU A 147 3.00 22.64 14.22
CA LEU A 147 1.96 21.65 14.00
C LEU A 147 2.60 20.34 13.55
N SER A 148 2.71 19.38 14.48
CA SER A 148 3.28 18.07 14.22
C SER A 148 2.24 17.13 13.61
N TYR A 149 2.62 16.41 12.53
CA TYR A 149 1.78 15.41 11.90
C TYR A 149 2.50 14.09 11.65
N ALA A 150 1.82 12.99 11.96
CA ALA A 150 2.30 11.64 11.71
C ALA A 150 1.92 11.15 10.32
N THR A 151 2.82 10.41 9.66
CA THR A 151 2.53 9.61 8.45
C THR A 151 3.23 8.26 8.52
N PRO A 152 2.90 7.28 7.64
CA PRO A 152 3.61 6.00 7.59
C PRO A 152 5.03 6.08 6.98
N GLY A 153 5.59 7.27 6.84
CA GLY A 153 6.98 7.44 6.42
C GLY A 153 7.20 8.55 5.40
N THR A 154 8.47 8.93 5.25
CA THR A 154 8.92 9.95 4.31
C THR A 154 8.77 9.44 2.87
N GLY A 155 8.25 10.29 1.96
CA GLY A 155 8.03 9.93 0.55
C GLY A 155 6.75 9.12 0.30
N THR A 156 5.97 8.78 1.34
CA THR A 156 4.63 8.23 1.15
C THR A 156 3.69 9.28 0.53
N SER A 157 2.60 8.83 -0.09
CA SER A 157 1.60 9.74 -0.67
C SER A 157 1.07 10.76 0.33
N LEU A 158 1.00 10.37 1.59
CA LEU A 158 0.52 11.19 2.70
C LEU A 158 1.50 12.31 3.06
N HIS A 159 2.81 11.99 3.08
CA HIS A 159 3.85 13.01 3.26
C HIS A 159 3.84 14.01 2.09
N ILE A 160 3.87 13.53 0.84
CA ILE A 160 3.85 14.39 -0.34
C ILE A 160 2.60 15.28 -0.36
N ALA A 161 1.42 14.74 -0.07
CA ALA A 161 0.18 15.52 -0.02
C ALA A 161 0.23 16.62 1.06
N MET A 162 0.79 16.35 2.24
CA MET A 162 0.91 17.35 3.29
C MET A 162 1.92 18.45 2.93
N GLU A 163 3.01 18.12 2.27
CA GLU A 163 3.96 19.12 1.75
C GLU A 163 3.33 20.00 0.65
N GLU A 164 2.52 19.41 -0.24
CA GLU A 164 1.75 20.17 -1.22
C GLU A 164 0.71 21.10 -0.56
N ILE A 165 0.01 20.62 0.46
CA ILE A 165 -0.94 21.41 1.25
C ILE A 165 -0.21 22.57 1.92
N ALA A 166 0.93 22.30 2.54
CA ALA A 166 1.75 23.31 3.20
C ALA A 166 2.17 24.42 2.24
N ALA A 167 2.70 24.04 1.07
CA ALA A 167 3.12 24.98 0.03
C ALA A 167 1.94 25.84 -0.48
N LYS A 168 0.80 25.21 -0.81
CA LYS A 168 -0.40 25.91 -1.34
C LYS A 168 -1.09 26.78 -0.31
N ALA A 169 -1.10 26.38 0.98
CA ALA A 169 -1.70 27.15 2.06
C ALA A 169 -0.77 28.21 2.67
N GLY A 170 0.50 28.24 2.28
CA GLY A 170 1.52 29.14 2.82
C GLY A 170 1.81 28.90 4.30
N VAL A 171 1.89 27.64 4.73
CA VAL A 171 2.12 27.22 6.12
C VAL A 171 3.32 26.27 6.21
N GLN A 172 3.81 26.07 7.44
CA GLN A 172 4.85 25.10 7.73
C GLN A 172 4.36 24.09 8.77
N PHE A 173 4.46 22.81 8.43
CA PHE A 173 4.18 21.69 9.33
C PHE A 173 5.47 21.04 9.83
N LEU A 174 5.38 20.26 10.90
CA LEU A 174 6.45 19.40 11.40
C LEU A 174 6.11 17.94 11.09
N HIS A 175 6.75 17.36 10.08
CA HIS A 175 6.57 15.96 9.73
C HIS A 175 7.24 15.03 10.75
N VAL A 176 6.50 14.03 11.23
CA VAL A 176 7.00 12.97 12.13
C VAL A 176 6.69 11.61 11.49
N PRO A 177 7.69 10.96 10.84
CA PRO A 177 7.48 9.70 10.16
C PRO A 177 7.43 8.53 11.15
N PHE A 178 6.49 7.61 10.93
CA PHE A 178 6.32 6.35 11.63
C PHE A 178 6.44 5.16 10.67
N LYS A 179 6.39 3.93 11.19
CA LYS A 179 6.43 2.72 10.33
C LYS A 179 5.08 2.41 9.69
N GLY A 180 3.99 3.00 10.18
CA GLY A 180 2.63 2.82 9.66
C GLY A 180 1.57 3.33 10.62
N TYR A 181 0.29 2.98 10.32
CA TYR A 181 -0.89 3.48 11.05
C TYR A 181 -0.81 3.27 12.56
N ALA A 182 -0.52 2.05 13.02
CA ALA A 182 -0.60 1.69 14.45
C ALA A 182 0.32 2.55 15.34
N ASP A 183 1.57 2.75 14.90
CA ASP A 183 2.56 3.57 15.63
C ASP A 183 2.13 5.05 15.65
N GLY A 184 1.68 5.58 14.50
CA GLY A 184 1.17 6.95 14.38
C GLY A 184 -0.08 7.19 15.22
N ALA A 185 -1.01 6.23 15.24
CA ALA A 185 -2.23 6.31 16.06
C ALA A 185 -1.90 6.30 17.56
N THR A 186 -0.94 5.48 18.00
CA THR A 186 -0.46 5.48 19.38
C THR A 186 0.14 6.84 19.74
N ALA A 187 0.97 7.41 18.86
CA ALA A 187 1.57 8.73 19.06
C ALA A 187 0.50 9.85 19.11
N LEU A 188 -0.51 9.80 18.24
CA LEU A 188 -1.63 10.74 18.25
C LEU A 188 -2.41 10.65 19.54
N MET A 189 -2.83 9.45 19.96
CA MET A 189 -3.61 9.25 21.18
C MET A 189 -2.82 9.60 22.45
N GLY A 190 -1.50 9.41 22.45
CA GLY A 190 -0.59 9.84 23.50
C GLY A 190 -0.27 11.33 23.51
N GLY A 191 -0.73 12.11 22.51
CA GLY A 191 -0.44 13.55 22.40
C GLY A 191 0.98 13.86 21.95
N HIS A 192 1.74 12.89 21.44
CA HIS A 192 3.11 13.09 20.92
C HIS A 192 3.11 13.76 19.53
N VAL A 193 2.02 13.65 18.80
CA VAL A 193 1.73 14.42 17.58
C VAL A 193 0.33 15.00 17.65
N MET A 194 0.10 16.09 16.94
CA MET A 194 -1.20 16.80 16.94
C MET A 194 -2.18 16.22 15.92
N VAL A 195 -1.66 15.67 14.83
CA VAL A 195 -2.41 15.20 13.65
C VAL A 195 -1.85 13.86 13.21
N GLN A 196 -2.70 12.98 12.70
CA GLN A 196 -2.28 11.81 11.92
C GLN A 196 -2.88 11.92 10.53
N VAL A 197 -2.07 11.63 9.52
CA VAL A 197 -2.49 11.54 8.12
C VAL A 197 -2.21 10.12 7.66
N ASP A 198 -3.27 9.35 7.42
CA ASP A 198 -3.12 7.93 7.11
C ASP A 198 -4.28 7.42 6.23
N SER A 199 -4.14 6.20 5.75
CA SER A 199 -5.24 5.45 5.14
C SER A 199 -6.27 5.04 6.21
N THR A 200 -7.38 4.47 5.78
CA THR A 200 -8.57 4.22 6.61
C THR A 200 -8.42 3.24 7.79
N GLY A 201 -7.20 3.02 8.27
CA GLY A 201 -6.96 2.38 9.56
C GLY A 201 -7.62 3.13 10.73
N TRP A 202 -7.80 4.43 10.61
CA TRP A 202 -8.49 5.31 11.57
C TRP A 202 -10.03 5.15 11.58
N ALA A 203 -10.60 4.44 10.60
CA ALA A 203 -12.05 4.31 10.43
C ALA A 203 -12.78 3.94 11.73
N ARG A 204 -12.30 2.90 12.41
CA ARG A 204 -12.90 2.44 13.67
C ARG A 204 -12.89 3.52 14.76
N GLN A 205 -11.79 4.23 14.93
CA GLN A 205 -11.65 5.29 15.95
C GLN A 205 -12.55 6.48 15.63
N VAL A 206 -12.71 6.81 14.36
CA VAL A 206 -13.65 7.86 13.91
C VAL A 206 -15.09 7.41 14.13
N ASP A 207 -15.44 6.19 13.75
CA ASP A 207 -16.79 5.62 13.94
C ASP A 207 -17.17 5.55 15.44
N GLN A 208 -16.19 5.32 16.33
CA GLN A 208 -16.37 5.29 17.79
C GLN A 208 -16.26 6.67 18.46
N GLY A 209 -15.99 7.73 17.71
CA GLY A 209 -15.86 9.08 18.24
C GLY A 209 -14.57 9.34 19.05
N ALA A 210 -13.57 8.45 18.99
CA ALA A 210 -12.27 8.65 19.64
C ALA A 210 -11.34 9.57 18.84
N GLN A 211 -11.53 9.61 17.52
CA GLN A 211 -10.84 10.52 16.59
C GLN A 211 -11.86 11.31 15.79
N ARG A 212 -11.43 12.46 15.26
CA ARG A 212 -12.20 13.30 14.34
C ARG A 212 -11.49 13.37 13.00
N LEU A 213 -12.22 13.02 11.92
CA LEU A 213 -11.79 13.21 10.55
C LEU A 213 -12.05 14.67 10.15
N LEU A 214 -11.00 15.43 9.88
CA LEU A 214 -11.10 16.84 9.49
C LEU A 214 -11.30 17.02 7.99
N ALA A 215 -10.62 16.22 7.19
CA ALA A 215 -10.70 16.23 5.73
C ALA A 215 -10.18 14.92 5.14
N THR A 216 -10.55 14.65 3.89
CA THR A 216 -9.98 13.57 3.07
C THR A 216 -9.14 14.14 1.92
N LEU A 217 -8.22 13.31 1.39
CA LEU A 217 -7.31 13.70 0.30
C LEU A 217 -7.79 13.20 -1.08
N GLY A 218 -8.98 12.62 -1.16
CA GLY A 218 -9.58 12.15 -2.42
C GLY A 218 -10.23 13.28 -3.24
N ASP A 219 -10.73 12.92 -4.40
CA ASP A 219 -11.45 13.80 -5.31
C ASP A 219 -12.94 13.97 -4.97
N LYS A 220 -13.46 13.09 -4.10
CA LYS A 220 -14.86 13.08 -3.64
C LYS A 220 -14.93 12.71 -2.16
N ARG A 221 -16.05 13.06 -1.52
CA ARG A 221 -16.33 12.69 -0.14
C ARG A 221 -16.49 11.17 0.00
N THR A 222 -16.12 10.70 1.16
CA THR A 222 -16.22 9.30 1.58
C THR A 222 -17.50 9.04 2.37
N ARG A 223 -17.71 7.81 2.84
CA ARG A 223 -18.85 7.43 3.68
C ARG A 223 -18.99 8.27 4.97
N TRP A 224 -17.89 8.85 5.45
CA TRP A 224 -17.91 9.74 6.63
C TRP A 224 -18.37 11.17 6.32
N ASN A 225 -18.61 11.49 5.05
CA ASN A 225 -19.07 12.79 4.57
C ASN A 225 -18.17 13.98 5.00
N ALA A 226 -16.93 13.71 5.41
CA ALA A 226 -15.97 14.77 5.66
C ALA A 226 -15.60 15.46 4.33
N PRO A 227 -15.34 16.78 4.35
CA PRO A 227 -14.96 17.49 3.13
C PRO A 227 -13.61 17.00 2.61
N THR A 228 -13.40 17.11 1.30
CA THR A 228 -12.06 16.93 0.73
C THR A 228 -11.24 18.21 0.91
N VAL A 229 -9.89 18.10 0.96
CA VAL A 229 -9.04 19.31 1.01
C VAL A 229 -9.25 20.19 -0.22
N LYS A 230 -9.65 19.60 -1.36
CA LYS A 230 -9.99 20.34 -2.59
C LYS A 230 -11.25 21.18 -2.42
N GLU A 231 -12.32 20.64 -1.81
CA GLU A 231 -13.54 21.40 -1.45
C GLU A 231 -13.24 22.53 -0.48
N LEU A 232 -12.20 22.41 0.34
CA LEU A 232 -11.75 23.40 1.32
C LEU A 232 -10.76 24.43 0.73
N GLY A 233 -10.61 24.46 -0.59
CA GLY A 233 -9.83 25.48 -1.31
C GLY A 233 -8.36 25.13 -1.51
N VAL A 234 -7.92 23.94 -1.16
CA VAL A 234 -6.56 23.46 -1.43
C VAL A 234 -6.61 22.42 -2.55
N ASP A 235 -6.26 22.82 -3.78
CA ASP A 235 -6.33 21.96 -4.96
C ASP A 235 -5.25 20.84 -4.93
N THR A 236 -5.44 19.90 -4.02
CA THR A 236 -4.59 18.72 -3.84
C THR A 236 -5.47 17.48 -3.78
N VAL A 237 -5.13 16.48 -4.59
CA VAL A 237 -5.74 15.15 -4.58
C VAL A 237 -4.62 14.12 -4.51
N SER A 238 -4.74 13.18 -3.60
CA SER A 238 -3.77 12.11 -3.45
C SER A 238 -4.43 10.75 -3.65
N ASN A 239 -4.11 10.13 -4.76
CA ASN A 239 -4.47 8.74 -5.05
C ASN A 239 -3.22 7.88 -4.91
N SER A 240 -3.38 6.70 -4.34
CA SER A 240 -2.26 5.78 -4.14
C SER A 240 -2.73 4.35 -4.42
N PRO A 241 -2.74 3.96 -5.69
CA PRO A 241 -3.04 2.58 -6.04
C PRO A 241 -1.92 1.64 -5.59
N PHE A 242 -2.30 0.38 -5.38
CA PHE A 242 -1.37 -0.67 -5.02
C PHE A 242 -1.75 -2.01 -5.65
N GLY A 243 -0.77 -2.87 -5.76
CA GLY A 243 -0.94 -4.21 -6.30
C GLY A 243 0.08 -5.18 -5.71
N LEU A 244 0.16 -6.34 -6.32
CA LEU A 244 1.07 -7.40 -5.93
C LEU A 244 2.19 -7.59 -6.94
N VAL A 245 3.37 -7.86 -6.39
CA VAL A 245 4.57 -8.18 -7.14
C VAL A 245 5.25 -9.41 -6.53
N GLY A 246 6.06 -10.07 -7.33
CA GLY A 246 7.01 -11.07 -6.87
C GLY A 246 8.45 -10.69 -7.25
N PRO A 247 9.44 -11.53 -6.93
CA PRO A 247 10.82 -11.33 -7.38
C PRO A 247 10.91 -11.34 -8.91
N LYS A 248 11.94 -10.70 -9.45
CA LYS A 248 12.22 -10.69 -10.89
C LYS A 248 12.27 -12.10 -11.48
N GLY A 249 11.67 -12.26 -12.65
CA GLY A 249 11.83 -13.48 -13.46
C GLY A 249 10.92 -14.64 -13.05
N MET A 250 9.78 -14.37 -12.41
CA MET A 250 8.77 -15.41 -12.17
C MET A 250 8.26 -16.01 -13.48
N PRO A 251 8.04 -17.35 -13.55
CA PRO A 251 7.44 -18.01 -14.70
C PRO A 251 6.04 -17.43 -14.99
N LYS A 252 5.71 -17.28 -16.28
CA LYS A 252 4.45 -16.67 -16.72
C LYS A 252 3.21 -17.46 -16.27
N ASP A 253 3.31 -18.79 -16.24
CA ASP A 253 2.26 -19.68 -15.77
C ASP A 253 2.00 -19.52 -14.26
N VAL A 254 3.05 -19.34 -13.45
CA VAL A 254 2.95 -19.05 -12.02
C VAL A 254 2.29 -17.68 -11.80
N VAL A 255 2.72 -16.65 -12.55
CA VAL A 255 2.09 -15.30 -12.50
C VAL A 255 0.61 -15.41 -12.85
N LYS A 256 0.27 -16.16 -13.91
CA LYS A 256 -1.13 -16.34 -14.32
C LYS A 256 -1.98 -17.03 -13.26
N VAL A 257 -1.48 -18.07 -12.60
CA VAL A 257 -2.20 -18.77 -11.52
C VAL A 257 -2.49 -17.81 -10.35
N LEU A 258 -1.48 -17.05 -9.92
CA LEU A 258 -1.65 -16.04 -8.88
C LEU A 258 -2.64 -14.95 -9.30
N HIS A 259 -2.42 -14.34 -10.47
CA HIS A 259 -3.31 -13.30 -11.01
C HIS A 259 -4.76 -13.76 -11.04
N ASP A 260 -5.04 -14.95 -11.61
CA ASP A 260 -6.41 -15.44 -11.79
C ASP A 260 -7.09 -15.75 -10.45
N ALA A 261 -6.34 -16.27 -9.47
CA ALA A 261 -6.87 -16.51 -8.13
C ALA A 261 -7.25 -15.20 -7.42
N PHE A 262 -6.37 -14.19 -7.46
CA PHE A 262 -6.68 -12.86 -6.92
C PHE A 262 -7.82 -12.19 -7.68
N LYS A 263 -7.81 -12.24 -9.02
CA LYS A 263 -8.87 -11.63 -9.85
C LYS A 263 -10.26 -12.17 -9.52
N LYS A 264 -10.40 -13.48 -9.35
CA LYS A 264 -11.66 -14.11 -8.93
C LYS A 264 -12.12 -13.62 -7.55
N SER A 265 -11.17 -13.33 -6.67
CA SER A 265 -11.47 -12.83 -5.32
C SER A 265 -12.03 -11.41 -5.30
N LEU A 266 -11.74 -10.60 -6.33
CA LEU A 266 -12.21 -9.21 -6.39
C LEU A 266 -13.73 -9.09 -6.60
N ASP A 267 -14.39 -10.14 -7.07
CA ASP A 267 -15.84 -10.19 -7.29
C ASP A 267 -16.59 -10.85 -6.11
N ASP A 268 -15.86 -11.33 -5.08
CA ASP A 268 -16.44 -11.96 -3.90
C ASP A 268 -17.18 -10.92 -3.02
N PRO A 269 -18.42 -11.19 -2.59
CA PRO A 269 -19.19 -10.26 -1.74
C PRO A 269 -18.50 -9.91 -0.42
N GLU A 270 -17.73 -10.82 0.19
CA GLU A 270 -16.97 -10.54 1.41
C GLU A 270 -15.84 -9.55 1.15
N TYR A 271 -15.18 -9.64 -0.01
CA TYR A 271 -14.18 -8.68 -0.43
C TYR A 271 -14.78 -7.30 -0.66
N LEU A 272 -15.89 -7.22 -1.41
CA LEU A 272 -16.58 -5.95 -1.68
C LEU A 272 -17.04 -5.27 -0.39
N LYS A 273 -17.47 -6.06 0.61
CA LYS A 273 -17.81 -5.55 1.94
C LYS A 273 -16.61 -4.91 2.65
N VAL A 274 -15.43 -5.51 2.57
CA VAL A 274 -14.20 -4.93 3.15
C VAL A 274 -13.78 -3.66 2.44
N LEU A 275 -13.84 -3.63 1.09
CA LEU A 275 -13.60 -2.40 0.32
C LEU A 275 -14.51 -1.27 0.78
N ALA A 276 -15.82 -1.56 0.93
CA ALA A 276 -16.81 -0.58 1.39
C ALA A 276 -16.54 -0.13 2.83
N GLN A 277 -16.15 -1.03 3.74
CA GLN A 277 -15.80 -0.69 5.13
C GLN A 277 -14.59 0.23 5.23
N LEU A 278 -13.59 -0.01 4.37
CA LEU A 278 -12.37 0.79 4.29
C LEU A 278 -12.53 1.99 3.34
N ASP A 279 -13.68 2.11 2.66
CA ASP A 279 -13.94 3.11 1.63
C ASP A 279 -12.79 3.21 0.60
N GLN A 280 -12.26 2.05 0.21
CA GLN A 280 -11.16 1.96 -0.73
C GLN A 280 -11.69 1.76 -2.14
N PRO A 281 -11.20 2.53 -3.15
CA PRO A 281 -11.60 2.34 -4.53
C PRO A 281 -11.00 1.06 -5.11
N ALA A 282 -11.82 0.30 -5.87
CA ALA A 282 -11.30 -0.76 -6.71
C ALA A 282 -10.37 -0.19 -7.80
N TRP A 283 -9.27 -0.89 -8.04
CA TRP A 283 -8.28 -0.47 -9.04
C TRP A 283 -7.64 -1.71 -9.67
N TYR A 284 -8.44 -2.43 -10.47
CA TYR A 284 -7.91 -3.62 -11.12
C TYR A 284 -7.04 -3.28 -12.33
N MET A 285 -5.88 -3.92 -12.42
CA MET A 285 -5.05 -4.01 -13.62
C MET A 285 -4.54 -5.42 -13.83
N SER A 286 -4.49 -5.87 -15.09
CA SER A 286 -3.79 -7.10 -15.47
C SER A 286 -2.30 -7.02 -15.14
N SER A 287 -1.58 -8.13 -15.18
CA SER A 287 -0.13 -8.15 -14.96
C SER A 287 0.62 -7.24 -15.93
N GLU A 288 0.23 -7.27 -17.20
CA GLU A 288 0.84 -6.46 -18.27
C GLU A 288 0.49 -4.98 -18.12
N ASP A 289 -0.77 -4.65 -17.80
CA ASP A 289 -1.20 -3.26 -17.59
C ASP A 289 -0.53 -2.66 -16.37
N TYR A 290 -0.42 -3.44 -15.28
CA TYR A 290 0.25 -2.99 -14.07
C TYR A 290 1.74 -2.74 -14.30
N ALA A 291 2.42 -3.60 -15.06
CA ALA A 291 3.82 -3.39 -15.43
C ALA A 291 4.01 -2.14 -16.30
N ARG A 292 3.12 -1.88 -17.28
CA ARG A 292 3.17 -0.65 -18.09
C ARG A 292 2.91 0.59 -17.24
N TRP A 293 1.88 0.55 -16.41
CA TRP A 293 1.56 1.64 -15.49
C TRP A 293 2.73 1.96 -14.56
N ALA A 294 3.44 0.95 -14.06
CA ALA A 294 4.60 1.13 -13.18
C ALA A 294 5.71 1.95 -13.84
N VAL A 295 6.00 1.67 -15.12
CA VAL A 295 7.01 2.44 -15.88
C VAL A 295 6.61 3.91 -16.02
N GLU A 296 5.35 4.18 -16.38
CA GLU A 296 4.85 5.56 -16.51
C GLU A 296 4.80 6.27 -15.15
N MET A 297 4.39 5.57 -14.09
CA MET A 297 4.37 6.11 -12.74
C MET A 297 5.80 6.45 -12.26
N PHE A 298 6.77 5.57 -12.49
CA PHE A 298 8.16 5.84 -12.12
C PHE A 298 8.67 7.12 -12.77
N LYS A 299 8.42 7.32 -14.07
CA LYS A 299 8.80 8.55 -14.77
C LYS A 299 8.11 9.81 -14.20
N ALA A 300 6.79 9.70 -13.94
CA ALA A 300 5.99 10.83 -13.46
C ALA A 300 6.37 11.27 -12.05
N GLU A 301 6.75 10.33 -11.17
CA GLU A 301 7.04 10.64 -9.77
C GLU A 301 8.30 11.50 -9.59
N ARG A 302 9.22 11.54 -10.54
CA ARG A 302 10.37 12.46 -10.48
C ARG A 302 9.92 13.91 -10.34
N ALA A 303 9.00 14.35 -11.21
CA ALA A 303 8.49 15.72 -11.18
C ALA A 303 7.72 16.02 -9.87
N ASN A 304 6.98 15.03 -9.35
CA ASN A 304 6.29 15.17 -8.08
C ASN A 304 7.25 15.40 -6.92
N ILE A 305 8.34 14.62 -6.87
CA ILE A 305 9.37 14.73 -5.81
C ILE A 305 10.15 16.05 -5.92
N GLU A 306 10.46 16.48 -7.14
CA GLU A 306 11.12 17.77 -7.39
C GLU A 306 10.25 18.94 -6.93
N ARG A 307 8.95 18.92 -7.24
CA ARG A 307 7.99 19.99 -6.88
C ARG A 307 7.89 20.20 -5.36
N VAL A 308 8.01 19.14 -4.56
CA VAL A 308 7.98 19.24 -3.09
C VAL A 308 9.38 19.37 -2.46
N GLY A 309 10.43 19.56 -3.29
CA GLY A 309 11.79 19.83 -2.80
C GLY A 309 12.50 18.62 -2.16
N LEU A 310 12.07 17.40 -2.47
CA LEU A 310 12.62 16.16 -1.90
C LEU A 310 13.53 15.39 -2.86
N LEU A 311 13.89 15.98 -4.01
CA LEU A 311 14.81 15.36 -4.97
C LEU A 311 16.20 15.23 -4.36
N LEU A 312 16.81 14.05 -4.54
CA LEU A 312 18.20 13.80 -4.16
C LEU A 312 19.13 14.81 -4.88
N LYS A 313 19.94 15.51 -4.12
CA LYS A 313 20.92 16.49 -4.61
C LYS A 313 22.22 15.81 -5.03
#